data_f025431b1bff0d7740d0dbf46b363e08
#
_entry.id   f025431b1bff0d7740d0dbf46b363e08
#
_cell.length_a   1.000
_cell.length_b   1.000
_cell.length_c   1.000
_cell.angle_alpha   90.00
_cell.angle_beta   90.00
_cell.angle_gamma   90.00
#
_symmetry.space_group_name_H-M   'P 1'
#
loop_
_entity.id
_entity.type
_entity.pdbx_description
1 polymer ?
#
loop_
_entity_poly.entity_id
_entity_poly.type
_entity_poly.pdbx_seq_one_letter_code
_entity_poly.pdbx_strand_id
1 'polypeptide(L)'
;ALTAQLTRLSYRIDLHLDPEAPVSADEVRRAIDALRADHGIDYARGKKSKRLDLDHTLVGYELTAGGRPDHLVLMLDTHADNEGSMRPEILLSAADVLLQGLTPGVDAPIVSTGMQDLVTICSYDVERQNQACEDDEGRLVSPIPVRTCGFAPHTR
;
A
#
# COMPACT_ATOMS: atom_id res chain seq x y z
N ALA A 1 -1.25 -18.57 -26.27
CA ALA A 1 -0.75 -18.63 -24.92
C ALA A 1 -1.41 -17.57 -24.08
N LEU A 2 -1.64 -17.96 -22.86
CA LEU A 2 -2.22 -17.02 -21.94
C LEU A 2 -1.15 -16.12 -21.42
N THR A 3 -1.31 -14.85 -21.67
CA THR A 3 -0.48 -13.88 -20.97
C THR A 3 -1.15 -13.58 -19.66
N ALA A 4 -0.34 -13.34 -18.66
CA ALA A 4 -0.88 -12.93 -17.38
C ALA A 4 -1.60 -11.61 -17.56
N GLN A 5 -2.84 -11.56 -17.15
CA GLN A 5 -3.58 -10.32 -17.18
C GLN A 5 -3.16 -9.47 -16.02
N LEU A 6 -3.03 -8.17 -16.29
CA LEU A 6 -2.76 -7.21 -15.25
C LEU A 6 -4.03 -7.01 -14.43
N THR A 7 -3.94 -7.26 -13.16
CA THR A 7 -5.09 -7.15 -12.26
C THR A 7 -5.00 -5.85 -11.47
N ARG A 8 -6.08 -5.12 -11.47
CA ARG A 8 -6.19 -3.89 -10.72
C ARG A 8 -6.76 -4.19 -9.35
N LEU A 9 -6.05 -3.76 -8.32
CA LEU A 9 -6.48 -3.97 -6.94
C LEU A 9 -6.49 -2.63 -6.22
N SER A 10 -7.57 -2.35 -5.51
CA SER A 10 -7.68 -1.15 -4.71
C SER A 10 -7.75 -1.51 -3.24
N TYR A 11 -7.06 -0.75 -2.42
CA TYR A 11 -7.03 -0.95 -0.98
C TYR A 11 -7.48 0.31 -0.27
N ARG A 12 -8.25 0.12 0.77
CA ARG A 12 -8.53 1.18 1.72
C ARG A 12 -7.76 0.86 2.99
N ILE A 13 -6.97 1.81 3.45
CA ILE A 13 -6.14 1.61 4.61
C ILE A 13 -6.44 2.70 5.62
N ASP A 14 -6.91 2.29 6.78
CA ASP A 14 -7.14 3.23 7.88
C ASP A 14 -5.86 3.32 8.68
N LEU A 15 -5.27 4.52 8.73
CA LEU A 15 -4.02 4.76 9.43
C LEU A 15 -4.33 5.37 10.79
N HIS A 16 -3.82 4.74 11.83
CA HIS A 16 -3.98 5.21 13.19
C HIS A 16 -2.65 5.78 13.66
N LEU A 17 -2.60 7.09 13.75
CA LEU A 17 -1.37 7.80 14.07
C LEU A 17 -1.19 7.95 15.57
N ASP A 18 0.02 8.34 15.98
CA ASP A 18 0.29 8.64 17.38
C ASP A 18 -0.59 9.82 17.80
N PRO A 19 -1.52 9.62 18.74
CA PRO A 19 -2.44 10.70 19.13
C PRO A 19 -1.74 11.87 19.82
N GLU A 20 -0.53 11.65 20.35
CA GLU A 20 0.19 12.74 20.99
C GLU A 20 1.00 13.58 20.01
N ALA A 21 1.29 13.01 18.83
CA ALA A 21 2.05 13.72 17.81
C ALA A 21 1.60 13.27 16.43
N PRO A 22 0.33 13.51 16.07
CA PRO A 22 -0.18 13.06 14.78
C PRO A 22 0.46 13.84 13.65
N VAL A 23 0.88 13.12 12.62
CA VAL A 23 1.42 13.76 11.43
C VAL A 23 0.28 14.18 10.51
N SER A 24 0.54 15.16 9.66
CA SER A 24 -0.46 15.61 8.72
C SER A 24 -0.53 14.70 7.49
N ALA A 25 -1.61 14.81 6.74
CA ALA A 25 -1.73 14.09 5.48
C ALA A 25 -0.61 14.49 4.52
N ASP A 26 -0.21 15.77 4.54
CA ASP A 26 0.88 16.23 3.68
C ASP A 26 2.20 15.56 4.01
N GLU A 27 2.46 15.31 5.28
CA GLU A 27 3.69 14.62 5.67
C GLU A 27 3.69 13.18 5.19
N VAL A 28 2.56 12.48 5.32
CA VAL A 28 2.44 11.12 4.82
C VAL A 28 2.56 11.11 3.30
N ARG A 29 1.94 12.08 2.63
CA ARG A 29 2.02 12.18 1.17
C ARG A 29 3.46 12.36 0.72
N ARG A 30 4.21 13.21 1.41
CA ARG A 30 5.62 13.42 1.07
C ARG A 30 6.45 12.16 1.28
N ALA A 31 6.14 11.37 2.31
CA ALA A 31 6.84 10.11 2.55
C ALA A 31 6.57 9.12 1.42
N ILE A 32 5.31 8.98 1.01
CA ILE A 32 4.97 8.07 -0.08
C ILE A 32 5.59 8.54 -1.39
N ASP A 33 5.54 9.84 -1.65
CA ASP A 33 6.13 10.38 -2.88
C ASP A 33 7.63 10.18 -2.92
N ALA A 34 8.30 10.29 -1.78
CA ALA A 34 9.74 10.02 -1.71
C ALA A 34 10.05 8.55 -2.03
N LEU A 35 9.22 7.64 -1.56
CA LEU A 35 9.40 6.22 -1.88
C LEU A 35 9.17 5.97 -3.37
N ARG A 36 8.19 6.64 -3.96
CA ARG A 36 7.96 6.52 -5.40
C ARG A 36 9.12 7.09 -6.21
N ALA A 37 9.75 8.16 -5.71
CA ALA A 37 10.90 8.73 -6.37
C ALA A 37 12.09 7.77 -6.36
N ASP A 38 12.16 6.89 -5.38
CA ASP A 38 13.17 5.83 -5.32
C ASP A 38 12.77 4.60 -6.13
N HIS A 39 11.59 4.60 -6.74
CA HIS A 39 11.07 3.55 -7.61
C HIS A 39 10.74 2.24 -6.90
N GLY A 40 11.06 2.12 -5.62
CA GLY A 40 10.76 0.89 -4.90
C GLY A 40 11.31 0.91 -3.48
N ILE A 41 11.08 -0.20 -2.79
CA ILE A 41 11.47 -0.35 -1.40
C ILE A 41 12.18 -1.70 -1.25
N ASP A 42 13.43 -1.65 -0.77
CA ASP A 42 14.16 -2.87 -0.47
C ASP A 42 13.73 -3.38 0.90
N TYR A 43 13.48 -4.68 0.98
CA TYR A 43 13.07 -5.28 2.24
C TYR A 43 13.62 -6.69 2.37
N ALA A 44 13.65 -7.19 3.59
CA ALA A 44 14.15 -8.53 3.87
C ALA A 44 12.98 -9.50 4.02
N ARG A 45 13.15 -10.68 3.46
CA ARG A 45 12.19 -11.77 3.63
C ARG A 45 12.98 -13.00 4.03
N GLY A 46 13.03 -13.25 5.34
CA GLY A 46 13.90 -14.28 5.88
C GLY A 46 15.34 -13.92 5.58
N LYS A 47 16.05 -14.80 4.89
CA LYS A 47 17.44 -14.57 4.54
C LYS A 47 17.61 -13.92 3.18
N LYS A 48 16.50 -13.64 2.49
CA LYS A 48 16.54 -13.09 1.14
C LYS A 48 16.28 -11.59 1.18
N SER A 49 16.88 -10.90 0.21
CA SER A 49 16.62 -9.50 -0.01
C SER A 49 15.66 -9.38 -1.18
N LYS A 50 14.62 -8.60 -1.02
CA LYS A 50 13.58 -8.40 -2.01
C LYS A 50 13.39 -6.91 -2.26
N ARG A 51 12.74 -6.59 -3.36
CA ARG A 51 12.41 -5.20 -3.66
C ARG A 51 10.96 -5.12 -4.09
N LEU A 52 10.22 -4.22 -3.45
CA LEU A 52 8.87 -3.88 -3.87
C LEU A 52 8.98 -2.80 -4.94
N ASP A 53 8.61 -3.14 -6.17
CA ASP A 53 8.70 -2.23 -7.31
C ASP A 53 7.46 -1.34 -7.31
N LEU A 54 7.63 -0.09 -6.94
CA LEU A 54 6.51 0.86 -6.87
C LEU A 54 6.10 1.38 -8.24
N ASP A 55 7.05 1.44 -9.18
CA ASP A 55 6.71 1.85 -10.54
C ASP A 55 5.75 0.85 -11.20
N HIS A 56 5.87 -0.42 -10.84
CA HIS A 56 5.05 -1.47 -11.40
C HIS A 56 3.76 -1.67 -10.63
N THR A 57 3.81 -1.57 -9.31
CA THR A 57 2.68 -1.96 -8.48
C THR A 57 1.79 -0.80 -8.05
N LEU A 58 2.33 0.40 -7.92
CA LEU A 58 1.54 1.53 -7.42
C LEU A 58 1.13 2.44 -8.56
N VAL A 59 -0.16 2.43 -8.89
CA VAL A 59 -0.71 3.29 -9.93
C VAL A 59 -0.92 4.70 -9.38
N GLY A 60 -1.49 4.79 -8.20
CA GLY A 60 -1.74 6.07 -7.57
C GLY A 60 -2.27 5.86 -6.16
N TYR A 61 -2.48 6.96 -5.49
CA TYR A 61 -3.02 6.90 -4.14
C TYR A 61 -3.71 8.21 -3.80
N GLU A 62 -4.51 8.16 -2.74
CA GLU A 62 -5.22 9.33 -2.26
C GLU A 62 -5.25 9.29 -0.74
N LEU A 63 -5.02 10.42 -0.10
CA LEU A 63 -5.07 10.54 1.34
C LEU A 63 -6.15 11.51 1.72
N THR A 64 -6.99 11.10 2.66
CA THR A 64 -8.04 11.96 3.19
C THR A 64 -8.03 11.89 4.71
N ALA A 65 -8.58 12.92 5.34
CA ALA A 65 -8.72 12.93 6.79
C ALA A 65 -9.78 11.93 7.21
N GLY A 66 -9.49 11.23 8.31
CA GLY A 66 -10.50 10.39 8.94
C GLY A 66 -11.39 11.20 9.86
N GLY A 67 -12.07 10.52 10.75
CA GLY A 67 -12.97 11.19 11.68
C GLY A 67 -12.27 11.86 12.86
N ARG A 68 -10.95 11.64 13.02
CA ARG A 68 -10.20 12.18 14.15
C ARG A 68 -8.84 12.68 13.68
N PRO A 69 -8.20 13.56 14.46
CA PRO A 69 -6.89 14.10 14.07
C PRO A 69 -5.81 13.04 13.91
N ASP A 70 -5.93 11.93 14.64
CA ASP A 70 -4.94 10.85 14.58
C ASP A 70 -5.36 9.74 13.61
N HIS A 71 -6.31 10.01 12.73
CA HIS A 71 -6.82 9.02 11.79
C HIS A 71 -6.79 9.58 10.37
N LEU A 72 -6.14 8.87 9.47
CA LEU A 72 -6.11 9.19 8.04
C LEU A 72 -6.59 7.98 7.28
N VAL A 73 -7.16 8.21 6.11
CA VAL A 73 -7.56 7.14 5.20
C VAL A 73 -6.70 7.22 3.96
N LEU A 74 -6.01 6.12 3.67
CA LEU A 74 -5.17 5.99 2.49
C LEU A 74 -5.83 5.03 1.52
N MET A 75 -6.09 5.51 0.32
CA MET A 75 -6.61 4.67 -0.75
C MET A 75 -5.49 4.40 -1.72
N LEU A 76 -5.21 3.13 -1.97
CA LEU A 76 -4.17 2.72 -2.93
C LEU A 76 -4.82 2.12 -4.16
N ASP A 77 -4.32 2.51 -5.31
CA ASP A 77 -4.71 1.94 -6.58
C ASP A 77 -3.48 1.23 -7.14
N THR A 78 -3.58 -0.08 -7.30
CA THR A 78 -2.39 -0.90 -7.56
C THR A 78 -2.60 -1.86 -8.70
N HIS A 79 -1.47 -2.34 -9.25
CA HIS A 79 -1.44 -3.43 -10.22
C HIS A 79 -0.79 -4.66 -9.63
N ALA A 80 -1.25 -5.83 -10.08
CA ALA A 80 -0.65 -7.10 -9.71
C ALA A 80 -0.59 -8.00 -10.94
N ASP A 81 0.50 -8.75 -11.06
CA ASP A 81 0.65 -9.76 -12.10
C ASP A 81 1.62 -10.84 -11.61
N ASN A 82 2.15 -11.63 -12.55
CA ASN A 82 3.08 -12.70 -12.20
C ASN A 82 4.39 -12.22 -11.61
N GLU A 83 4.74 -10.96 -11.86
CA GLU A 83 6.01 -10.41 -11.40
C GLU A 83 5.93 -9.74 -10.06
N GLY A 84 4.73 -9.40 -9.63
CA GLY A 84 4.61 -8.80 -8.31
C GLY A 84 3.27 -8.14 -8.07
N SER A 85 3.07 -7.80 -6.81
CA SER A 85 1.89 -7.09 -6.37
C SER A 85 2.28 -6.15 -5.25
N MET A 86 1.40 -5.21 -4.96
CA MET A 86 1.61 -4.28 -3.85
C MET A 86 1.60 -5.04 -2.53
N ARG A 87 2.51 -4.63 -1.66
CA ARG A 87 2.54 -5.09 -0.28
C ARG A 87 2.36 -3.89 0.62
N PRO A 88 1.12 -3.62 1.05
CA PRO A 88 0.87 -2.43 1.87
C PRO A 88 1.69 -2.38 3.15
N GLU A 89 1.96 -3.53 3.76
CA GLU A 89 2.76 -3.58 4.99
C GLU A 89 4.18 -3.07 4.76
N ILE A 90 4.74 -3.33 3.58
CA ILE A 90 6.09 -2.86 3.26
C ILE A 90 6.06 -1.36 3.00
N LEU A 91 5.07 -0.91 2.24
CA LEU A 91 4.92 0.52 1.93
C LEU A 91 4.77 1.34 3.22
N LEU A 92 3.92 0.87 4.12
CA LEU A 92 3.64 1.61 5.35
C LEU A 92 4.81 1.58 6.32
N SER A 93 5.54 0.46 6.39
CA SER A 93 6.73 0.39 7.22
C SER A 93 7.79 1.37 6.74
N ALA A 94 8.00 1.43 5.43
CA ALA A 94 8.98 2.37 4.88
C ALA A 94 8.54 3.82 5.08
N ALA A 95 7.25 4.08 4.89
CA ALA A 95 6.72 5.44 5.12
C ALA A 95 6.88 5.85 6.59
N ASP A 96 6.64 4.91 7.51
CA ASP A 96 6.79 5.19 8.94
C ASP A 96 8.24 5.56 9.28
N VAL A 97 9.20 4.84 8.68
CA VAL A 97 10.61 5.14 8.89
C VAL A 97 10.93 6.55 8.40
N LEU A 98 10.42 6.92 7.22
CA LEU A 98 10.63 8.27 6.70
C LEU A 98 9.98 9.34 7.58
N LEU A 99 8.81 9.04 8.14
CA LEU A 99 8.13 10.00 9.03
C LEU A 99 8.91 10.21 10.32
N GLN A 100 9.75 9.27 10.71
CA GLN A 100 10.64 9.42 11.83
C GLN A 100 11.90 10.20 11.50
N GLY A 101 12.09 10.57 10.23
CA GLY A 101 13.30 11.25 9.80
C GLY A 101 14.44 10.30 9.50
N LEU A 102 14.16 9.02 9.32
CA LEU A 102 15.16 7.99 9.09
C LEU A 102 15.10 7.50 7.64
N THR A 103 16.13 6.79 7.22
CA THR A 103 16.19 6.25 5.87
C THR A 103 15.86 4.74 5.90
N PRO A 104 14.81 4.31 5.18
CA PRO A 104 14.45 2.88 5.15
C PRO A 104 15.59 2.03 4.57
N GLY A 105 15.85 0.91 5.23
CA GLY A 105 16.89 -0.01 4.78
C GLY A 105 18.29 0.40 5.17
N VAL A 106 18.49 1.62 5.65
CA VAL A 106 19.78 2.11 6.11
C VAL A 106 19.74 2.30 7.62
N ASP A 107 18.84 3.18 8.08
CA ASP A 107 18.73 3.47 9.52
C ASP A 107 17.81 2.47 10.20
N ALA A 108 16.87 1.90 9.47
CA ALA A 108 15.94 0.93 10.02
C ALA A 108 15.62 -0.10 8.95
N PRO A 109 15.75 -1.39 9.25
CA PRO A 109 15.44 -2.43 8.26
C PRO A 109 13.94 -2.53 8.02
N ILE A 110 13.59 -2.88 6.79
CA ILE A 110 12.22 -3.17 6.41
C ILE A 110 12.12 -4.68 6.23
N VAL A 111 11.22 -5.31 6.95
CA VAL A 111 11.06 -6.76 6.90
C VAL A 111 9.62 -7.12 6.56
N SER A 112 9.45 -8.29 5.94
CA SER A 112 8.13 -8.69 5.45
C SER A 112 7.34 -9.52 6.47
N THR A 113 7.85 -9.67 7.67
CA THR A 113 7.19 -10.51 8.66
C THR A 113 6.00 -9.84 9.34
N GLY A 114 5.79 -8.58 9.08
CA GLY A 114 4.66 -7.86 9.65
C GLY A 114 4.86 -7.38 11.08
N MET A 115 5.99 -7.68 11.65
CA MET A 115 6.28 -7.27 13.03
C MET A 115 7.25 -6.09 13.04
N GLN A 116 6.90 -5.06 12.30
CA GLN A 116 7.68 -3.84 12.32
C GLN A 116 7.34 -3.03 13.57
N ASP A 117 8.35 -2.40 14.09
CA ASP A 117 8.15 -1.45 15.17
C ASP A 117 7.69 -0.13 14.55
N LEU A 118 6.38 0.04 14.50
CA LEU A 118 5.80 1.25 13.98
C LEU A 118 5.74 2.31 15.08
N VAL A 119 6.10 3.52 14.74
CA VAL A 119 6.18 4.61 15.70
C VAL A 119 5.17 5.70 15.37
N THR A 120 5.25 6.25 14.16
CA THR A 120 4.39 7.36 13.76
C THR A 120 3.02 6.85 13.30
N ILE A 121 3.02 5.79 12.49
CA ILE A 121 1.79 5.09 12.14
C ILE A 121 1.69 3.94 13.15
N CYS A 122 0.97 4.18 14.23
CA CYS A 122 0.95 3.21 15.32
C CYS A 122 0.32 1.88 14.93
N SER A 123 -0.71 1.93 14.08
CA SER A 123 -1.34 0.74 13.55
C SER A 123 -2.11 1.12 12.29
N TYR A 124 -2.58 0.10 11.58
CA TYR A 124 -3.38 0.34 10.38
C TYR A 124 -4.24 -0.88 10.09
N ASP A 125 -5.35 -0.65 9.40
CA ASP A 125 -6.23 -1.71 8.94
C ASP A 125 -6.33 -1.64 7.43
N VAL A 126 -6.13 -2.78 6.77
CA VAL A 126 -6.13 -2.86 5.31
C VAL A 126 -7.38 -3.60 4.85
N GLU A 127 -8.09 -3.01 3.92
CA GLU A 127 -9.26 -3.62 3.32
C GLU A 127 -9.12 -3.58 1.80
N ARG A 128 -9.27 -4.73 1.15
CA ARG A 128 -9.29 -4.77 -0.30
C ARG A 128 -10.66 -4.35 -0.78
N GLN A 129 -10.70 -3.31 -1.63
CA GLN A 129 -11.96 -2.74 -2.06
C GLN A 129 -12.45 -3.32 -3.38
N ASN A 130 -11.58 -3.37 -4.37
CA ASN A 130 -11.95 -3.77 -5.72
C ASN A 130 -10.91 -4.66 -6.33
N GLN A 131 -11.37 -5.51 -7.26
CA GLN A 131 -10.47 -6.30 -8.09
C GLN A 131 -11.04 -6.29 -9.51
N ALA A 132 -10.22 -5.91 -10.48
CA ALA A 132 -10.61 -5.87 -11.88
C ALA A 132 -9.40 -6.19 -12.74
N CYS A 133 -9.65 -6.73 -13.93
CA CYS A 133 -8.60 -6.99 -14.91
C CYS A 133 -8.68 -5.93 -15.99
N GLU A 134 -7.53 -5.56 -16.54
CA GLU A 134 -7.48 -4.68 -17.69
C GLU A 134 -7.46 -5.54 -18.95
N ASP A 135 -8.24 -5.13 -19.96
CA ASP A 135 -8.23 -5.83 -21.23
C ASP A 135 -7.04 -5.37 -22.06
N ASP A 136 -6.94 -5.87 -23.32
CA ASP A 136 -5.81 -5.54 -24.18
C ASP A 136 -5.72 -4.07 -24.50
N GLU A 137 -6.80 -3.33 -24.32
CA GLU A 137 -6.83 -1.90 -24.59
C GLU A 137 -6.70 -1.06 -23.34
N GLY A 138 -6.47 -1.70 -22.20
CA GLY A 138 -6.30 -1.00 -20.94
C GLY A 138 -7.59 -0.67 -20.23
N ARG A 139 -8.73 -1.16 -20.73
CA ARG A 139 -9.99 -0.93 -20.04
C ARG A 139 -10.16 -1.93 -18.90
N LEU A 140 -10.79 -1.46 -17.85
CA LEU A 140 -11.03 -2.34 -16.70
C LEU A 140 -12.26 -3.19 -16.97
N VAL A 141 -12.11 -4.50 -16.75
CA VAL A 141 -13.22 -5.43 -16.86
C VAL A 141 -13.26 -6.24 -15.57
N SER A 142 -14.46 -6.56 -15.13
CA SER A 142 -14.62 -7.35 -13.93
C SER A 142 -14.17 -8.78 -14.21
N PRO A 143 -13.25 -9.33 -13.42
CA PRO A 143 -12.81 -10.71 -13.63
C PRO A 143 -13.89 -11.71 -13.26
N ILE A 144 -14.81 -11.35 -12.38
CA ILE A 144 -15.89 -12.21 -11.99
C ILE A 144 -17.17 -11.45 -12.21
N PRO A 145 -17.97 -11.90 -13.09
CA PRO A 145 -19.22 -11.25 -13.30
C PRO A 145 -19.99 -11.35 -12.02
N VAL A 146 -20.18 -10.53 -11.49
CA VAL A 146 -20.84 -10.50 -10.44
C VAL A 146 -20.77 -10.97 -9.28
N ARG A 147 -20.66 -11.35 -8.78
CA ARG A 147 -20.65 -11.84 -7.73
C ARG A 147 -20.18 -11.22 -6.84
N THR A 148 -19.99 -10.70 -6.80
CA THR A 148 -19.51 -10.18 -6.21
C THR A 148 -19.53 -9.47 -5.51
N CYS A 149 -19.77 -9.22 -5.39
CA CYS A 149 -19.65 -8.63 -4.81
C CYS A 149 -20.03 -8.70 -3.86
N GLY A 150 -20.50 -8.99 -3.70
CA GLY A 150 -20.83 -9.07 -2.90
C GLY A 150 -20.43 -9.50 -2.07
N PHE A 151 -20.38 -9.66 -1.89
CA PHE A 151 -19.85 -9.94 -1.18
C PHE A 151 -19.69 -9.32 -0.64
N ALA A 152 -20.03 -9.06 -0.69
CA ALA A 152 -19.81 -8.59 -0.31
C ALA A 152 -19.76 -7.96 0.25
N PRO A 153 -20.11 -7.87 0.32
CA PRO A 153 -20.01 -7.40 0.86
C PRO A 153 -19.86 -7.30 1.70
N HIS A 154 -20.11 -7.53 2.13
CA HIS A 154 -19.81 -7.62 2.81
C HIS A 154 -19.53 -7.07 3.35
N THR A 155 -19.90 -7.02 3.33
CA THR A 155 -19.57 -6.59 3.72
C THR A 155 -19.47 -6.09 4.31
N ARG A 156 -19.60 -5.87 4.84
CA ARG A 156 -19.40 -5.42 5.48
C ARG A 156 -19.45 -4.95 5.66
#